data_f243d50b4bdcc48c31bf80243d50046b
#
_entry.id   f243d50b4bdcc48c31bf80243d50046b
#
_cell.length_a   1.000
_cell.length_b   1.000
_cell.length_c   1.000
_cell.angle_alpha   90.00
_cell.angle_beta   90.00
_cell.angle_gamma   90.00
#
_symmetry.space_group_name_H-M   'P 1'
#
loop_
_entity.id
_entity.type
_entity.pdbx_description
1 polymer ?
#
loop_
_entity_poly.entity_id
_entity_poly.type
_entity_poly.pdbx_seq_one_letter_code
_entity_poly.pdbx_strand_id
1 'polypeptide(L)'
;MEIRFIETLKIDTSEYWNWIRSLFPPTLSNEEVFDKWMPEARAYTYRFLKLRGHKNNNPSDSGLKEVINDVAQYIIKLSLKS
;
A
#
# COMPACT_ATOMS: atom_id res chain seq x y z
N MET A 1 -4.24 7.01 32.12
CA MET A 1 -3.83 7.45 30.92
C MET A 1 -3.59 6.38 29.98
N GLU A 2 -4.05 6.49 28.82
CA GLU A 2 -4.00 5.47 27.99
C GLU A 2 -3.00 5.66 26.95
N ILE A 3 -2.20 4.70 26.77
CA ILE A 3 -1.22 4.76 25.79
C ILE A 3 -1.76 4.25 24.54
N ARG A 4 -1.86 5.09 23.60
CA ARG A 4 -2.38 4.69 22.41
C ARG A 4 -1.29 4.22 21.58
N PHE A 5 -1.28 2.98 21.28
CA PHE A 5 -0.37 2.49 20.33
C PHE A 5 -0.94 2.76 18.98
N ILE A 6 -0.51 3.80 18.41
CA ILE A 6 -0.83 4.02 17.05
C ILE A 6 0.18 3.22 16.31
N GLU A 7 -0.24 2.10 15.84
CA GLU A 7 0.60 1.32 15.01
C GLU A 7 0.70 2.00 13.70
N THR A 8 1.69 2.80 13.55
CA THR A 8 1.99 3.31 12.23
C THR A 8 2.70 2.19 11.53
N LEU A 9 2.04 1.63 10.57
CA LEU A 9 2.68 0.70 9.70
C LEU A 9 3.62 1.49 8.84
N LYS A 10 4.90 1.40 9.14
CA LYS A 10 5.87 2.10 8.36
C LYS A 10 6.18 1.31 7.13
N ILE A 11 5.53 1.66 6.07
CA ILE A 11 5.78 1.03 4.80
C ILE A 11 6.33 2.09 3.88
N ASP A 12 7.42 1.79 3.23
CA ASP A 12 7.95 2.68 2.22
C ASP A 12 7.00 2.64 1.03
N THR A 13 6.33 3.73 0.77
CA THR A 13 5.30 3.80 -0.24
C THR A 13 5.84 3.47 -1.63
N SER A 14 7.02 3.97 -1.95
CA SER A 14 7.57 3.70 -3.27
C SER A 14 7.94 2.22 -3.43
N GLU A 15 8.44 1.63 -2.38
CA GLU A 15 8.78 0.22 -2.43
C GLU A 15 7.53 -0.64 -2.56
N TYR A 16 6.50 -0.29 -1.83
CA TYR A 16 5.25 -1.01 -1.91
C TYR A 16 4.65 -0.87 -3.30
N TRP A 17 4.66 0.32 -3.87
CA TRP A 17 4.11 0.53 -5.20
C TRP A 17 4.92 -0.23 -6.26
N ASN A 18 6.23 -0.26 -6.12
CA ASN A 18 7.05 -1.03 -7.04
C ASN A 18 6.71 -2.52 -6.97
N TRP A 19 6.45 -3.01 -5.76
CA TRP A 19 6.05 -4.39 -5.60
C TRP A 19 4.71 -4.65 -6.30
N ILE A 20 3.74 -3.74 -6.12
CA ILE A 20 2.45 -3.88 -6.79
C ILE A 20 2.64 -3.92 -8.31
N ARG A 21 3.46 -3.00 -8.82
CA ARG A 21 3.70 -2.96 -10.27
C ARG A 21 4.27 -4.28 -10.78
N SER A 22 5.08 -4.92 -9.98
CA SER A 22 5.71 -6.16 -10.42
C SER A 22 4.71 -7.31 -10.53
N LEU A 23 3.53 -7.17 -9.93
CA LEU A 23 2.51 -8.19 -9.99
C LEU A 23 1.62 -8.08 -11.22
N PHE A 24 1.75 -6.99 -11.95
CA PHE A 24 0.93 -6.75 -13.12
C PHE A 24 1.80 -6.60 -14.36
N PRO A 25 1.23 -6.79 -15.55
CA PRO A 25 2.03 -6.65 -16.77
C PRO A 25 2.63 -5.26 -16.92
N PRO A 26 3.85 -5.17 -17.41
CA PRO A 26 4.48 -3.85 -17.55
C PRO A 26 3.83 -2.95 -18.60
N THR A 27 2.95 -3.53 -19.42
CA THR A 27 2.25 -2.74 -20.41
C THR A 27 1.15 -1.87 -19.81
N LEU A 28 0.75 -2.12 -18.58
CA LEU A 28 -0.27 -1.33 -17.96
C LEU A 28 0.30 -0.02 -17.42
N SER A 29 -0.47 1.04 -17.57
CA SER A 29 -0.05 2.32 -17.01
C SER A 29 -0.21 2.31 -15.50
N ASN A 30 0.37 3.29 -14.83
CA ASN A 30 0.22 3.39 -13.40
C ASN A 30 -1.23 3.50 -12.99
N GLU A 31 -2.02 4.24 -13.75
CA GLU A 31 -3.44 4.38 -13.44
C GLU A 31 -4.19 3.08 -13.60
N GLU A 32 -3.84 2.32 -14.62
CA GLU A 32 -4.49 1.03 -14.82
C GLU A 32 -4.16 0.06 -13.71
N VAL A 33 -2.91 0.04 -13.28
CA VAL A 33 -2.51 -0.81 -12.17
C VAL A 33 -3.23 -0.39 -10.91
N PHE A 34 -3.31 0.91 -10.69
CA PHE A 34 -3.99 1.43 -9.51
C PHE A 34 -5.45 1.00 -9.49
N ASP A 35 -6.12 1.09 -10.63
CA ASP A 35 -7.53 0.71 -10.73
C ASP A 35 -7.73 -0.77 -10.43
N LYS A 36 -6.79 -1.60 -10.84
CA LYS A 36 -6.90 -3.02 -10.56
C LYS A 36 -6.53 -3.36 -9.12
N TRP A 37 -5.63 -2.60 -8.55
CA TRP A 37 -5.19 -2.83 -7.18
C TRP A 37 -6.22 -2.39 -6.14
N MET A 38 -6.85 -1.26 -6.39
CA MET A 38 -7.71 -0.63 -5.40
C MET A 38 -8.78 -1.55 -4.81
N PRO A 39 -9.52 -2.33 -5.61
CA PRO A 39 -10.57 -3.17 -5.04
C PRO A 39 -10.04 -4.23 -4.08
N GLU A 40 -8.77 -4.60 -4.23
CA GLU A 40 -8.20 -5.63 -3.38
C GLU A 40 -7.00 -5.11 -2.59
N ALA A 41 -6.99 -3.81 -2.35
CA ALA A 41 -5.85 -3.18 -1.71
C ALA A 41 -5.53 -3.77 -0.35
N ARG A 42 -6.54 -4.15 0.40
CA ARG A 42 -6.32 -4.73 1.72
C ARG A 42 -5.57 -6.05 1.63
N ALA A 43 -5.97 -6.89 0.69
CA ALA A 43 -5.32 -8.18 0.53
C ALA A 43 -3.87 -8.02 0.10
N TYR A 44 -3.62 -7.09 -0.81
CA TYR A 44 -2.26 -6.83 -1.25
C TYR A 44 -1.40 -6.28 -0.10
N THR A 45 -1.97 -5.41 0.70
CA THR A 45 -1.23 -4.85 1.82
C THR A 45 -0.87 -5.93 2.84
N TYR A 46 -1.79 -6.83 3.11
CA TYR A 46 -1.51 -7.95 3.99
C TYR A 46 -0.37 -8.81 3.46
N ARG A 47 -0.38 -9.09 2.17
CA ARG A 47 0.68 -9.89 1.56
C ARG A 47 2.02 -9.22 1.68
N PHE A 48 2.04 -7.92 1.44
CA PHE A 48 3.28 -7.16 1.51
C PHE A 48 3.83 -7.18 2.92
N LEU A 49 2.97 -7.01 3.91
CA LEU A 49 3.38 -7.05 5.30
C LEU A 49 3.95 -8.40 5.67
N LYS A 50 3.35 -9.47 5.19
CA LYS A 50 3.87 -10.78 5.47
C LYS A 50 5.24 -11.00 4.84
N LEU A 51 5.44 -10.50 3.65
CA LEU A 51 6.71 -10.60 2.99
C LEU A 51 7.79 -9.86 3.76
N ARG A 52 7.39 -8.82 4.48
CA ARG A 52 8.35 -8.05 5.27
C ARG A 52 8.53 -8.58 6.67
N GLY A 53 7.95 -9.71 6.99
CA GLY A 53 8.15 -10.32 8.29
C GLY A 53 7.30 -9.80 9.41
N HIS A 54 6.26 -9.06 9.10
CA HIS A 54 5.32 -8.64 10.13
C HIS A 54 4.46 -9.81 10.48
N LYS A 55 4.73 -10.45 11.61
CA LYS A 55 4.10 -11.62 11.89
C LYS A 55 2.87 -11.49 12.57
N ASN A 56 2.57 -11.08 13.41
CA ASN A 56 1.55 -11.29 14.29
C ASN A 56 0.48 -10.43 14.27
N ASN A 57 0.59 -9.36 13.72
CA ASN A 57 -0.36 -8.39 13.98
C ASN A 57 -1.24 -8.22 12.86
N ASN A 58 -2.48 -8.41 13.07
CA ASN A 58 -3.47 -7.99 12.14
C ASN A 58 -3.46 -6.50 12.19
N PRO A 59 -3.01 -5.82 11.17
CA PRO A 59 -3.06 -4.37 11.21
C PRO A 59 -4.51 -3.93 11.32
N SER A 60 -4.72 -2.86 12.02
CA SER A 60 -6.07 -2.33 12.16
C SER A 60 -6.56 -1.80 10.82
N ASP A 61 -7.85 -1.68 10.70
CA ASP A 61 -8.43 -1.10 9.50
C ASP A 61 -7.88 0.30 9.25
N SER A 62 -7.64 1.05 10.30
CA SER A 62 -7.10 2.39 10.16
C SER A 62 -5.71 2.35 9.56
N GLY A 63 -4.88 1.42 10.01
CA GLY A 63 -3.53 1.30 9.47
C GLY A 63 -3.54 0.94 8.00
N LEU A 64 -4.41 0.02 7.63
CA LEU A 64 -4.52 -0.35 6.22
C LEU A 64 -5.00 0.82 5.37
N LYS A 65 -5.96 1.57 5.89
CA LYS A 65 -6.46 2.72 5.16
C LYS A 65 -5.39 3.78 4.97
N GLU A 66 -4.54 3.95 5.96
CA GLU A 66 -3.45 4.90 5.84
C GLU A 66 -2.50 4.52 4.72
N VAL A 67 -2.12 3.25 4.66
CA VAL A 67 -1.23 2.79 3.61
C VAL A 67 -1.88 2.97 2.24
N ILE A 68 -3.15 2.60 2.13
CA ILE A 68 -3.86 2.73 0.87
C ILE A 68 -3.94 4.18 0.44
N ASN A 69 -4.22 5.07 1.38
CA ASN A 69 -4.29 6.49 1.10
C ASN A 69 -2.94 7.05 0.68
N ASP A 70 -1.87 6.63 1.34
CA ASP A 70 -0.53 7.09 1.00
C ASP A 70 -0.15 6.65 -0.41
N VAL A 71 -0.50 5.43 -0.77
CA VAL A 71 -0.21 4.94 -2.12
C VAL A 71 -1.02 5.72 -3.15
N ALA A 72 -2.27 6.01 -2.83
CA ALA A 72 -3.11 6.79 -3.74
C ALA A 72 -2.50 8.16 -3.99
N GLN A 73 -2.05 8.81 -2.93
CA GLN A 73 -1.44 10.13 -3.07
C GLN A 73 -0.12 10.06 -3.83
N TYR A 74 0.64 9.02 -3.60
CA TYR A 74 1.89 8.83 -4.31
C TYR A 74 1.65 8.73 -5.81
N ILE A 75 0.64 7.98 -6.21
CA ILE A 75 0.33 7.82 -7.62
C ILE A 75 -0.15 9.12 -8.24
N ILE A 76 -0.93 9.89 -7.49
CA ILE A 76 -1.36 11.19 -7.96
C ILE A 76 -0.16 12.09 -8.21
N LYS A 77 0.80 12.06 -7.30
CA LYS A 77 2.00 12.87 -7.47
C LYS A 77 2.80 12.44 -8.69
N LEU A 78 2.87 11.14 -8.92
CA LEU A 78 3.57 10.66 -10.11
C LEU A 78 2.90 11.17 -11.37
N SER A 79 1.57 11.17 -11.39
CA SER A 79 0.83 11.63 -12.54
C SER A 79 1.05 13.11 -12.78
N LEU A 80 1.14 13.90 -11.72
CA LEU A 80 1.36 15.33 -11.88
C LEU A 80 2.75 15.67 -12.38
N LYS A 81 3.69 14.79 -12.15
CA LYS A 81 5.04 15.06 -12.58
C LYS A 81 5.33 14.70 -14.01
N SER A 82 4.49 13.97 -14.62
CA SER A 82 4.78 13.50 -15.99
C SER A 82 4.53 14.58 -17.05
#